data_4daa761de6f7d17a744f835293e4a04a
#
_entry.id   4daa761de6f7d17a744f835293e4a04a
#
_cell.length_a   1.000
_cell.length_b   1.000
_cell.length_c   1.000
_cell.angle_alpha   90.00
_cell.angle_beta   90.00
_cell.angle_gamma   90.00
#
_symmetry.space_group_name_H-M   'P 1'
#
loop_
_entity.id
_entity.type
_entity.pdbx_description
1 polymer ?
#
loop_
_entity_poly.entity_id
_entity_poly.type
_entity_poly.pdbx_seq_one_letter_code
_entity_poly.pdbx_strand_id
1 'polypeptide(L)'
;MALFIVSQDREVVEQVRATLLEIDVSFAVNAVGSAEALRLRLQDDSEGHVVLIDLRVNDGLGLDLAREVAMSWPLVATLLLTTGRGNQIYESALEVGARDVLPLPPSLEAYSTKVPAAVAWTQVVHHRVEGVAIEQQRQIGRVVAVVGAKGGVGTSLLALLLAREFARRAPTCLIDLDLRNGDLAAYCAARPRRSVADLADVGENIGQREIDEASFPVSGGIMLLAAPKHGEVGEAMGEPQVRRVIQATRYQYAAIILDCGSRLDDVQAAALDFADEVLVVATPDIPSLRAARRLHESMERLDIARSTPLSLILNKVNRKAEIQPSAAGRLTGIAIGMEIPGVEKLLEPSMNTATVLEQSLAPVIDPLTQWVEGSTQQVAPIPSQDSMVPERSTSNPDRESGQSNQSVKGDERNKRGKRGKRQDGWGRHRERGQILAETPVAFALVTLAILVCIQLV
;
A
#
# COMPACT_ATOMS: atom_id res chain seq x y z
N MET A 1 -12.80 2.93 -23.50
CA MET A 1 -13.52 1.65 -23.81
C MET A 1 -14.01 1.66 -25.24
N ALA A 2 -13.80 0.58 -26.03
CA ALA A 2 -14.25 0.42 -27.40
C ALA A 2 -14.87 -0.97 -27.61
N LEU A 3 -15.73 -1.10 -28.62
CA LEU A 3 -16.31 -2.37 -29.06
C LEU A 3 -15.71 -2.75 -30.40
N PHE A 4 -15.18 -3.96 -30.52
CA PHE A 4 -14.58 -4.48 -31.74
C PHE A 4 -15.45 -5.60 -32.34
N ILE A 5 -15.70 -5.56 -33.65
CA ILE A 5 -16.35 -6.63 -34.40
C ILE A 5 -15.27 -7.29 -35.26
N VAL A 6 -14.97 -8.56 -34.98
CA VAL A 6 -13.96 -9.34 -35.70
C VAL A 6 -14.68 -10.27 -36.67
N SER A 7 -14.72 -9.90 -37.95
CA SER A 7 -15.29 -10.72 -39.04
C SER A 7 -14.68 -10.31 -40.37
N GLN A 8 -14.49 -11.30 -41.25
CA GLN A 8 -14.07 -11.10 -42.65
C GLN A 8 -15.28 -10.81 -43.58
N ASP A 9 -16.47 -11.08 -43.09
CA ASP A 9 -17.71 -10.89 -43.83
C ASP A 9 -18.28 -9.48 -43.60
N ARG A 10 -18.20 -8.63 -44.65
CA ARG A 10 -18.70 -7.25 -44.56
C ARG A 10 -20.19 -7.15 -44.26
N GLU A 11 -20.94 -8.09 -44.76
CA GLU A 11 -22.42 -8.10 -44.54
C GLU A 11 -22.72 -8.33 -43.07
N VAL A 12 -22.02 -9.26 -42.43
CA VAL A 12 -22.12 -9.49 -40.97
C VAL A 12 -21.74 -8.24 -40.20
N VAL A 13 -20.63 -7.59 -40.54
CA VAL A 13 -20.20 -6.36 -39.87
C VAL A 13 -21.27 -5.27 -39.96
N GLU A 14 -21.87 -5.06 -41.12
CA GLU A 14 -22.90 -4.02 -41.30
C GLU A 14 -24.18 -4.37 -40.56
N GLN A 15 -24.62 -5.64 -40.60
CA GLN A 15 -25.83 -6.09 -39.87
C GLN A 15 -25.61 -5.95 -38.34
N VAL A 16 -24.49 -6.38 -37.81
CA VAL A 16 -24.16 -6.25 -36.38
C VAL A 16 -24.08 -4.77 -35.97
N ARG A 17 -23.42 -3.94 -36.80
CA ARG A 17 -23.30 -2.51 -36.56
C ARG A 17 -24.67 -1.81 -36.54
N ALA A 18 -25.57 -2.13 -37.48
CA ALA A 18 -26.91 -1.59 -37.53
C ALA A 18 -27.68 -1.94 -36.26
N THR A 19 -27.62 -3.22 -35.82
CA THR A 19 -28.27 -3.68 -34.61
C THR A 19 -27.71 -3.00 -33.36
N LEU A 20 -26.38 -2.78 -33.28
CA LEU A 20 -25.75 -2.07 -32.17
C LEU A 20 -26.17 -0.59 -32.11
N LEU A 21 -26.40 0.05 -33.24
CA LEU A 21 -26.93 1.42 -33.31
C LEU A 21 -28.37 1.52 -32.81
N GLU A 22 -29.19 0.51 -33.07
CA GLU A 22 -30.59 0.47 -32.58
C GLU A 22 -30.65 0.30 -31.05
N ILE A 23 -29.71 -0.33 -30.43
CA ILE A 23 -29.67 -0.52 -28.96
C ILE A 23 -28.93 0.61 -28.22
N ASP A 24 -28.63 1.72 -28.89
CA ASP A 24 -28.01 2.93 -28.33
C ASP A 24 -26.68 2.65 -27.56
N VAL A 25 -25.81 1.86 -28.17
CA VAL A 25 -24.47 1.61 -27.63
C VAL A 25 -23.61 2.87 -27.80
N SER A 26 -23.39 3.58 -26.74
CA SER A 26 -22.64 4.85 -26.70
C SER A 26 -21.11 4.73 -26.90
N PHE A 27 -20.63 3.62 -27.48
CA PHE A 27 -19.21 3.38 -27.69
C PHE A 27 -18.82 3.39 -29.17
N ALA A 28 -17.53 3.69 -29.43
CA ALA A 28 -16.98 3.55 -30.76
C ALA A 28 -16.99 2.07 -31.19
N VAL A 29 -17.71 1.76 -32.27
CA VAL A 29 -17.78 0.42 -32.87
C VAL A 29 -16.75 0.31 -34.00
N ASN A 30 -15.73 -0.51 -33.80
CA ASN A 30 -14.62 -0.70 -34.72
C ASN A 30 -14.71 -2.08 -35.38
N ALA A 31 -14.68 -2.14 -36.72
CA ALA A 31 -14.59 -3.39 -37.46
C ALA A 31 -13.13 -3.78 -37.66
N VAL A 32 -12.81 -5.05 -37.43
CA VAL A 32 -11.50 -5.63 -37.55
C VAL A 32 -11.59 -6.89 -38.43
N GLY A 33 -10.83 -6.93 -39.52
CA GLY A 33 -10.95 -8.01 -40.51
C GLY A 33 -10.06 -9.23 -40.22
N SER A 34 -9.20 -9.21 -39.22
CA SER A 34 -8.31 -10.34 -38.90
C SER A 34 -7.90 -10.37 -37.42
N ALA A 35 -7.45 -11.55 -36.96
CA ALA A 35 -6.90 -11.73 -35.62
C ALA A 35 -5.67 -10.85 -35.36
N GLU A 36 -4.80 -10.66 -36.36
CA GLU A 36 -3.60 -9.82 -36.24
C GLU A 36 -3.95 -8.34 -35.99
N ALA A 37 -4.94 -7.85 -36.74
CA ALA A 37 -5.41 -6.48 -36.57
C ALA A 37 -6.05 -6.26 -35.18
N LEU A 38 -6.74 -7.28 -34.62
CA LEU A 38 -7.26 -7.23 -33.27
C LEU A 38 -6.12 -7.17 -32.24
N ARG A 39 -5.11 -8.05 -32.36
CA ARG A 39 -3.94 -8.06 -31.45
C ARG A 39 -3.27 -6.70 -31.37
N LEU A 40 -3.02 -6.06 -32.52
CA LEU A 40 -2.42 -4.73 -32.57
C LEU A 40 -3.26 -3.67 -31.84
N ARG A 41 -4.59 -3.77 -31.91
CA ARG A 41 -5.49 -2.84 -31.24
C ARG A 41 -5.55 -3.05 -29.75
N LEU A 42 -5.43 -4.30 -29.28
CA LEU A 42 -5.46 -4.65 -27.87
C LEU A 42 -4.10 -4.48 -27.17
N GLN A 43 -2.96 -4.45 -27.91
CA GLN A 43 -1.61 -4.29 -27.35
C GLN A 43 -1.34 -2.87 -26.82
N ASP A 44 -1.91 -1.85 -27.46
CA ASP A 44 -1.65 -0.44 -27.13
C ASP A 44 -2.63 0.14 -26.09
N ASP A 45 -3.60 -0.65 -25.64
CA ASP A 45 -4.69 -0.12 -24.83
C ASP A 45 -4.91 -0.96 -23.56
N SER A 46 -4.71 -0.34 -22.40
CA SER A 46 -4.96 -0.92 -21.08
C SER A 46 -6.44 -0.84 -20.66
N GLU A 47 -7.29 -0.23 -21.48
CA GLU A 47 -8.72 -0.10 -21.18
C GLU A 47 -9.48 -1.40 -21.39
N GLY A 48 -10.56 -1.58 -20.65
CA GLY A 48 -11.46 -2.70 -20.86
C GLY A 48 -12.26 -2.54 -22.17
N HIS A 49 -12.30 -3.58 -22.99
CA HIS A 49 -13.00 -3.61 -24.28
C HIS A 49 -14.02 -4.74 -24.35
N VAL A 50 -14.95 -4.63 -25.28
CA VAL A 50 -15.85 -5.73 -25.70
C VAL A 50 -15.48 -6.16 -27.10
N VAL A 51 -15.26 -7.46 -27.31
CA VAL A 51 -14.88 -8.02 -28.62
C VAL A 51 -15.95 -9.04 -29.04
N LEU A 52 -16.58 -8.80 -30.19
CA LEU A 52 -17.49 -9.71 -30.85
C LEU A 52 -16.72 -10.49 -31.92
N ILE A 53 -16.56 -11.80 -31.76
CA ILE A 53 -15.77 -12.66 -32.65
C ILE A 53 -16.68 -13.54 -33.49
N ASP A 54 -16.69 -13.36 -34.79
CA ASP A 54 -17.33 -14.30 -35.74
C ASP A 54 -16.57 -15.62 -35.73
N LEU A 55 -17.25 -16.71 -35.40
CA LEU A 55 -16.64 -18.06 -35.35
C LEU A 55 -16.04 -18.50 -36.70
N ARG A 56 -16.46 -17.89 -37.80
CA ARG A 56 -15.92 -18.20 -39.15
C ARG A 56 -14.66 -17.47 -39.49
N VAL A 57 -14.20 -16.53 -38.66
CA VAL A 57 -12.97 -15.76 -38.90
C VAL A 57 -11.76 -16.71 -38.99
N ASN A 58 -10.80 -16.41 -39.87
CA ASN A 58 -9.62 -17.21 -40.11
C ASN A 58 -9.91 -18.71 -40.38
N ASP A 59 -10.82 -19.00 -41.30
CA ASP A 59 -11.21 -20.36 -41.70
C ASP A 59 -11.74 -21.24 -40.53
N GLY A 60 -12.45 -20.61 -39.59
CA GLY A 60 -13.08 -21.31 -38.48
C GLY A 60 -12.27 -21.31 -37.16
N LEU A 61 -11.19 -20.57 -37.09
CA LEU A 61 -10.35 -20.45 -35.88
C LEU A 61 -10.87 -19.38 -34.88
N GLY A 62 -12.14 -18.98 -34.98
CA GLY A 62 -12.75 -18.00 -34.09
C GLY A 62 -12.73 -18.39 -32.61
N LEU A 63 -12.86 -19.69 -32.29
CA LEU A 63 -12.74 -20.22 -30.91
C LEU A 63 -11.31 -20.10 -30.38
N ASP A 64 -10.30 -20.37 -31.21
CA ASP A 64 -8.90 -20.24 -30.79
C ASP A 64 -8.53 -18.78 -30.51
N LEU A 65 -9.04 -17.87 -31.36
CA LEU A 65 -8.89 -16.44 -31.13
C LEU A 65 -9.58 -16.00 -29.82
N ALA A 66 -10.77 -16.51 -29.55
CA ALA A 66 -11.48 -16.19 -28.30
C ALA A 66 -10.71 -16.69 -27.07
N ARG A 67 -10.14 -17.89 -27.12
CA ARG A 67 -9.28 -18.43 -26.08
C ARG A 67 -8.02 -17.57 -25.86
N GLU A 68 -7.38 -17.16 -26.96
CA GLU A 68 -6.22 -16.28 -26.91
C GLU A 68 -6.57 -14.93 -26.26
N VAL A 69 -7.68 -14.32 -26.66
CA VAL A 69 -8.13 -13.03 -26.09
C VAL A 69 -8.42 -13.19 -24.60
N ALA A 70 -9.12 -14.22 -24.18
CA ALA A 70 -9.44 -14.48 -22.78
C ALA A 70 -8.17 -14.68 -21.92
N MET A 71 -7.15 -15.34 -22.46
CA MET A 71 -5.89 -15.60 -21.74
C MET A 71 -4.95 -14.40 -21.72
N SER A 72 -4.86 -13.64 -22.81
CA SER A 72 -3.88 -12.55 -22.97
C SER A 72 -4.40 -11.20 -22.51
N TRP A 73 -5.71 -10.99 -22.56
CA TRP A 73 -6.37 -9.74 -22.18
C TRP A 73 -7.57 -10.00 -21.26
N PRO A 74 -7.35 -10.34 -19.98
CA PRO A 74 -8.41 -10.76 -19.05
C PRO A 74 -9.46 -9.67 -18.74
N LEU A 75 -9.19 -8.41 -19.10
CA LEU A 75 -10.13 -7.29 -18.96
C LEU A 75 -11.05 -7.12 -20.17
N VAL A 76 -10.86 -7.92 -21.22
CA VAL A 76 -11.68 -7.88 -22.45
C VAL A 76 -12.83 -8.88 -22.35
N ALA A 77 -14.06 -8.38 -22.51
CA ALA A 77 -15.23 -9.25 -22.59
C ALA A 77 -15.39 -9.78 -24.03
N THR A 78 -15.31 -11.09 -24.22
CA THR A 78 -15.47 -11.74 -25.53
C THR A 78 -16.89 -12.30 -25.67
N LEU A 79 -17.58 -11.95 -26.78
CA LEU A 79 -18.85 -12.51 -27.22
C LEU A 79 -18.65 -13.20 -28.57
N LEU A 80 -19.20 -14.39 -28.74
CA LEU A 80 -19.07 -15.16 -29.97
C LEU A 80 -20.26 -14.94 -30.90
N LEU A 81 -20.00 -14.64 -32.16
CA LEU A 81 -21.03 -14.56 -33.19
C LEU A 81 -21.15 -15.89 -33.92
N THR A 82 -22.35 -16.44 -34.03
CA THR A 82 -22.59 -17.75 -34.65
C THR A 82 -23.91 -17.86 -35.39
N THR A 83 -23.92 -18.61 -36.48
CA THR A 83 -25.14 -19.06 -37.18
C THR A 83 -25.69 -20.38 -36.64
N GLY A 84 -24.89 -21.05 -35.79
CA GLY A 84 -25.26 -22.33 -35.19
C GLY A 84 -26.27 -22.19 -34.07
N ARG A 85 -27.11 -23.24 -33.89
CA ARG A 85 -28.11 -23.32 -32.81
C ARG A 85 -27.86 -24.61 -32.04
N GLY A 86 -27.72 -24.53 -30.71
CA GLY A 86 -27.59 -25.71 -29.85
C GLY A 86 -26.66 -25.52 -28.66
N ASN A 87 -26.81 -26.38 -27.65
CA ASN A 87 -26.09 -26.28 -26.38
C ASN A 87 -24.57 -26.47 -26.56
N GLN A 88 -24.15 -27.21 -27.58
CA GLN A 88 -22.73 -27.48 -27.83
C GLN A 88 -21.88 -26.25 -28.08
N ILE A 89 -22.48 -25.19 -28.67
CA ILE A 89 -21.80 -23.92 -28.92
C ILE A 89 -21.59 -23.15 -27.60
N TYR A 90 -22.57 -23.20 -26.70
CA TYR A 90 -22.46 -22.58 -25.38
C TYR A 90 -21.40 -23.28 -24.52
N GLU A 91 -21.31 -24.61 -24.58
CA GLU A 91 -20.27 -25.37 -23.91
C GLU A 91 -18.87 -24.96 -24.43
N SER A 92 -18.70 -24.92 -25.76
CA SER A 92 -17.45 -24.46 -26.38
C SER A 92 -17.12 -23.01 -26.03
N ALA A 93 -18.11 -22.14 -25.94
CA ALA A 93 -17.92 -20.74 -25.55
C ALA A 93 -17.39 -20.61 -24.10
N LEU A 94 -17.94 -21.38 -23.18
CA LEU A 94 -17.48 -21.44 -21.80
C LEU A 94 -16.04 -21.98 -21.70
N GLU A 95 -15.71 -23.04 -22.44
CA GLU A 95 -14.36 -23.62 -22.46
C GLU A 95 -13.27 -22.66 -22.94
N VAL A 96 -13.60 -21.74 -23.85
CA VAL A 96 -12.66 -20.72 -24.35
C VAL A 96 -12.68 -19.43 -23.56
N GLY A 97 -13.50 -19.34 -22.49
CA GLY A 97 -13.58 -18.13 -21.68
C GLY A 97 -14.41 -17.00 -22.29
N ALA A 98 -15.22 -17.28 -23.31
CA ALA A 98 -16.16 -16.31 -23.83
C ALA A 98 -17.34 -16.12 -22.85
N ARG A 99 -17.82 -14.88 -22.75
CA ARG A 99 -18.89 -14.56 -21.80
C ARG A 99 -20.27 -14.98 -22.28
N ASP A 100 -20.50 -14.90 -23.56
CA ASP A 100 -21.80 -15.29 -24.14
C ASP A 100 -21.69 -15.50 -25.65
N VAL A 101 -22.81 -15.94 -26.24
CA VAL A 101 -22.96 -16.23 -27.67
C VAL A 101 -24.08 -15.39 -28.24
N LEU A 102 -23.82 -14.73 -29.38
CA LEU A 102 -24.79 -13.91 -30.11
C LEU A 102 -25.16 -14.56 -31.44
N PRO A 103 -26.45 -14.57 -31.81
CA PRO A 103 -26.90 -15.18 -33.06
C PRO A 103 -26.49 -14.34 -34.29
N LEU A 104 -26.26 -15.03 -35.39
CA LEU A 104 -26.24 -14.48 -36.74
C LEU A 104 -27.32 -15.14 -37.57
N PRO A 105 -28.18 -14.38 -38.31
CA PRO A 105 -28.24 -12.91 -38.32
C PRO A 105 -28.59 -12.31 -36.95
N PRO A 106 -28.19 -11.04 -36.69
CA PRO A 106 -28.38 -10.39 -35.41
C PRO A 106 -29.86 -10.35 -34.98
N SER A 107 -30.12 -10.58 -33.69
CA SER A 107 -31.42 -10.42 -33.06
C SER A 107 -31.39 -9.26 -32.07
N LEU A 108 -32.26 -8.28 -32.23
CA LEU A 108 -32.34 -7.11 -31.38
C LEU A 108 -32.49 -7.52 -29.89
N GLU A 109 -33.34 -8.51 -29.59
CA GLU A 109 -33.57 -9.02 -28.24
C GLU A 109 -32.28 -9.59 -27.59
N ALA A 110 -31.56 -10.44 -28.33
CA ALA A 110 -30.34 -11.05 -27.82
C ALA A 110 -29.22 -10.01 -27.62
N TYR A 111 -29.06 -9.09 -28.57
CA TYR A 111 -28.04 -8.07 -28.53
C TYR A 111 -28.33 -7.01 -27.45
N SER A 112 -29.58 -6.58 -27.27
CA SER A 112 -29.96 -5.60 -26.23
C SER A 112 -29.77 -6.11 -24.81
N THR A 113 -29.69 -7.42 -24.59
CA THR A 113 -29.48 -8.02 -23.28
C THR A 113 -28.00 -8.33 -23.05
N LYS A 114 -27.34 -9.00 -24.00
CA LYS A 114 -26.00 -9.57 -23.80
C LYS A 114 -24.89 -8.57 -24.00
N VAL A 115 -24.99 -7.62 -24.90
CA VAL A 115 -23.97 -6.61 -25.14
C VAL A 115 -23.85 -5.64 -23.97
N PRO A 116 -24.93 -5.04 -23.44
CA PRO A 116 -24.85 -4.22 -22.22
C PRO A 116 -24.34 -4.99 -21.00
N ALA A 117 -24.68 -6.28 -20.87
CA ALA A 117 -24.18 -7.12 -19.78
C ALA A 117 -22.65 -7.32 -19.87
N ALA A 118 -22.13 -7.54 -21.08
CA ALA A 118 -20.68 -7.64 -21.31
C ALA A 118 -19.97 -6.31 -21.03
N VAL A 119 -20.56 -5.19 -21.45
CA VAL A 119 -20.08 -3.83 -21.15
C VAL A 119 -20.03 -3.57 -19.65
N ALA A 120 -21.13 -3.84 -18.93
CA ALA A 120 -21.20 -3.64 -17.49
C ALA A 120 -20.16 -4.50 -16.76
N TRP A 121 -19.97 -5.74 -17.20
CA TRP A 121 -18.93 -6.60 -16.62
C TRP A 121 -17.52 -6.01 -16.82
N THR A 122 -17.19 -5.58 -18.04
CA THR A 122 -15.89 -4.97 -18.34
C THR A 122 -15.63 -3.76 -17.45
N GLN A 123 -16.64 -2.90 -17.25
CA GLN A 123 -16.54 -1.74 -16.37
C GLN A 123 -16.30 -2.14 -14.91
N VAL A 124 -17.04 -3.13 -14.40
CA VAL A 124 -16.89 -3.61 -13.01
C VAL A 124 -15.49 -4.21 -12.78
N VAL A 125 -15.01 -5.03 -13.73
CA VAL A 125 -13.69 -5.65 -13.61
C VAL A 125 -12.59 -4.60 -13.73
N HIS A 126 -12.72 -3.67 -14.68
CA HIS A 126 -11.77 -2.56 -14.83
C HIS A 126 -11.70 -1.69 -13.58
N HIS A 127 -12.82 -1.25 -13.02
CA HIS A 127 -12.85 -0.51 -11.76
C HIS A 127 -12.25 -1.30 -10.58
N ARG A 128 -12.44 -2.62 -10.55
CA ARG A 128 -11.80 -3.45 -9.50
C ARG A 128 -10.29 -3.55 -9.68
N VAL A 129 -9.83 -3.72 -10.93
CA VAL A 129 -8.39 -3.79 -11.22
C VAL A 129 -7.72 -2.43 -11.06
N GLU A 130 -8.36 -1.34 -11.51
CA GLU A 130 -7.87 0.02 -11.23
C GLU A 130 -7.88 0.32 -9.73
N GLY A 131 -8.92 -0.08 -9.00
CA GLY A 131 -8.99 0.03 -7.55
C GLY A 131 -7.83 -0.69 -6.88
N VAL A 132 -7.51 -1.91 -7.28
CA VAL A 132 -6.36 -2.68 -6.79
C VAL A 132 -5.04 -2.04 -7.24
N ALA A 133 -4.93 -1.52 -8.48
CA ALA A 133 -3.72 -0.85 -8.96
C ALA A 133 -3.52 0.53 -8.28
N ILE A 134 -4.60 1.26 -8.00
CA ILE A 134 -4.57 2.50 -7.22
C ILE A 134 -4.24 2.19 -5.76
N GLU A 135 -4.74 1.08 -5.20
CA GLU A 135 -4.34 0.60 -3.87
C GLU A 135 -2.88 0.19 -3.82
N GLN A 136 -2.34 -0.44 -4.87
CA GLN A 136 -0.91 -0.78 -4.95
C GLN A 136 0.00 0.43 -5.20
N GLN A 137 -0.49 1.53 -5.78
CA GLN A 137 0.21 2.81 -5.91
C GLN A 137 -0.03 3.77 -4.74
N ARG A 138 -1.04 3.55 -3.91
CA ARG A 138 -1.16 4.24 -2.63
C ARG A 138 0.01 3.82 -1.79
N GLN A 139 0.88 4.75 -1.47
CA GLN A 139 1.93 4.54 -0.48
C GLN A 139 1.26 4.00 0.79
N ILE A 140 1.58 2.76 1.12
CA ILE A 140 1.10 2.13 2.35
C ILE A 140 1.58 3.00 3.50
N GLY A 141 0.65 3.47 4.33
CA GLY A 141 0.96 4.36 5.44
C GLY A 141 1.99 3.76 6.39
N ARG A 142 2.89 4.59 6.89
CA ARG A 142 3.92 4.17 7.85
C ARG A 142 3.31 3.98 9.24
N VAL A 143 3.58 2.85 9.86
CA VAL A 143 3.14 2.51 11.21
C VAL A 143 4.29 2.63 12.19
N VAL A 144 4.12 3.48 13.20
CA VAL A 144 5.07 3.65 14.30
C VAL A 144 4.41 3.23 15.60
N ALA A 145 4.92 2.21 16.25
CA ALA A 145 4.44 1.75 17.55
C ALA A 145 5.24 2.40 18.68
N VAL A 146 4.54 2.96 19.65
CA VAL A 146 5.13 3.55 20.86
C VAL A 146 4.73 2.69 22.06
N VAL A 147 5.71 2.09 22.72
CA VAL A 147 5.48 1.21 23.87
C VAL A 147 6.29 1.66 25.08
N GLY A 148 5.67 1.72 26.25
CA GLY A 148 6.32 2.13 27.48
C GLY A 148 6.99 0.97 28.21
N ALA A 149 8.17 1.16 28.71
CA ALA A 149 8.85 0.18 29.58
C ALA A 149 8.06 -0.12 30.85
N LYS A 150 7.34 0.87 31.38
CA LYS A 150 6.45 0.78 32.53
C LYS A 150 5.41 1.92 32.52
N GLY A 151 4.40 1.84 33.35
CA GLY A 151 3.44 2.94 33.56
C GLY A 151 4.12 4.24 34.01
N GLY A 152 3.63 5.37 33.51
CA GLY A 152 4.08 6.72 33.92
C GLY A 152 5.37 7.22 33.25
N VAL A 153 5.93 6.50 32.26
CA VAL A 153 7.10 6.96 31.49
C VAL A 153 6.74 8.00 30.42
N GLY A 154 5.45 8.20 30.12
CA GLY A 154 4.97 9.21 29.18
C GLY A 154 4.67 8.67 27.77
N THR A 155 4.38 7.38 27.62
CA THR A 155 4.10 6.69 26.35
C THR A 155 2.99 7.39 25.56
N SER A 156 1.79 7.48 26.11
CA SER A 156 0.61 8.07 25.45
C SER A 156 0.82 9.54 25.08
N LEU A 157 1.48 10.30 25.95
CA LEU A 157 1.80 11.70 25.67
C LEU A 157 2.75 11.82 24.47
N LEU A 158 3.80 11.01 24.44
CA LEU A 158 4.77 11.03 23.34
C LEU A 158 4.15 10.51 22.04
N ALA A 159 3.29 9.48 22.10
CA ALA A 159 2.52 9.03 20.94
C ALA A 159 1.62 10.14 20.38
N LEU A 160 0.92 10.88 21.24
CA LEU A 160 0.09 12.02 20.85
C LEU A 160 0.90 13.14 20.21
N LEU A 161 2.02 13.54 20.82
CA LEU A 161 2.87 14.61 20.29
C LEU A 161 3.56 14.20 19.00
N LEU A 162 3.95 12.93 18.86
CA LEU A 162 4.50 12.37 17.63
C LEU A 162 3.45 12.39 16.50
N ALA A 163 2.22 11.96 16.79
CA ALA A 163 1.10 12.03 15.86
C ALA A 163 0.85 13.47 15.38
N ARG A 164 0.95 14.46 16.28
CA ARG A 164 0.84 15.88 15.92
C ARG A 164 1.93 16.32 14.94
N GLU A 165 3.15 15.90 15.13
CA GLU A 165 4.25 16.27 14.24
C GLU A 165 4.12 15.62 12.84
N PHE A 166 3.62 14.37 12.76
CA PHE A 166 3.27 13.77 11.48
C PHE A 166 2.08 14.46 10.82
N ALA A 167 1.03 14.80 11.58
CA ALA A 167 -0.18 15.43 11.06
C ALA A 167 0.06 16.82 10.44
N ARG A 168 1.15 17.50 10.80
CA ARG A 168 1.59 18.75 10.14
C ARG A 168 2.04 18.55 8.69
N ARG A 169 2.33 17.30 8.29
CA ARG A 169 2.91 16.96 6.98
C ARG A 169 2.02 16.07 6.15
N ALA A 170 1.24 15.21 6.79
CA ALA A 170 0.47 14.19 6.09
C ALA A 170 -0.75 13.73 6.92
N PRO A 171 -1.80 13.17 6.28
CA PRO A 171 -2.93 12.56 6.97
C PRO A 171 -2.46 11.53 7.98
N THR A 172 -2.83 11.70 9.25
CA THR A 172 -2.30 10.91 10.36
C THR A 172 -3.43 10.35 11.24
N CYS A 173 -3.33 9.06 11.55
CA CYS A 173 -4.18 8.38 12.50
C CYS A 173 -3.39 8.04 13.77
N LEU A 174 -3.98 8.29 14.95
CA LEU A 174 -3.48 7.85 16.25
C LEU A 174 -4.43 6.80 16.80
N ILE A 175 -3.91 5.63 17.12
CA ILE A 175 -4.70 4.50 17.64
C ILE A 175 -4.29 4.21 19.06
N ASP A 176 -5.25 4.28 19.97
CA ASP A 176 -5.07 3.93 21.39
C ASP A 176 -5.30 2.44 21.61
N LEU A 177 -4.21 1.69 21.72
CA LEU A 177 -4.21 0.25 21.97
C LEU A 177 -3.95 -0.11 23.45
N ASP A 178 -3.83 0.86 24.35
CA ASP A 178 -3.95 0.57 25.79
C ASP A 178 -5.43 0.41 26.16
N LEU A 179 -6.03 -0.68 25.69
CA LEU A 179 -7.47 -0.92 25.74
C LEU A 179 -8.06 -0.92 27.14
N ARG A 180 -7.23 -1.07 28.16
CA ARG A 180 -7.66 -1.11 29.58
C ARG A 180 -7.53 0.22 30.29
N ASN A 181 -6.50 1.02 29.95
CA ASN A 181 -6.16 2.25 30.64
C ASN A 181 -5.89 3.42 29.67
N GLY A 182 -6.39 3.33 28.42
CA GLY A 182 -6.17 4.36 27.42
C GLY A 182 -6.82 5.68 27.77
N ASP A 183 -6.04 6.75 27.78
CA ASP A 183 -6.44 8.11 28.16
C ASP A 183 -6.28 9.15 27.04
N LEU A 184 -5.95 8.73 25.81
CA LEU A 184 -5.73 9.66 24.72
C LEU A 184 -6.95 10.54 24.42
N ALA A 185 -8.16 9.99 24.53
CA ALA A 185 -9.39 10.76 24.38
C ALA A 185 -9.49 11.88 25.44
N ALA A 186 -9.08 11.61 26.69
CA ALA A 186 -9.07 12.60 27.77
C ALA A 186 -8.02 13.69 27.51
N TYR A 187 -6.82 13.34 27.04
CA TYR A 187 -5.77 14.31 26.70
C TYR A 187 -6.15 15.25 25.56
N CYS A 188 -7.05 14.83 24.69
CA CYS A 188 -7.55 15.60 23.56
C CYS A 188 -8.90 16.30 23.82
N ALA A 189 -9.45 16.27 25.03
CA ALA A 189 -10.83 16.67 25.34
C ALA A 189 -11.87 16.03 24.42
N ALA A 190 -11.56 14.87 23.84
CA ALA A 190 -12.40 14.18 22.89
C ALA A 190 -13.49 13.36 23.58
N ARG A 191 -14.66 13.28 22.95
CA ARG A 191 -15.79 12.45 23.42
C ARG A 191 -16.25 11.55 22.27
N PRO A 192 -15.43 10.58 21.84
CA PRO A 192 -15.79 9.69 20.76
C PRO A 192 -17.02 8.85 21.15
N ARG A 193 -17.88 8.60 20.17
CA ARG A 193 -19.07 7.74 20.36
C ARG A 193 -18.72 6.27 20.21
N ARG A 194 -17.69 5.99 19.40
CA ARG A 194 -17.13 4.66 19.14
C ARG A 194 -15.68 4.61 19.57
N SER A 195 -15.18 3.44 19.77
CA SER A 195 -13.78 3.13 20.12
C SER A 195 -13.17 2.17 19.10
N VAL A 196 -11.88 1.91 19.19
CA VAL A 196 -11.23 0.89 18.38
C VAL A 196 -11.82 -0.51 18.62
N ALA A 197 -12.34 -0.78 19.83
CA ALA A 197 -12.94 -2.06 20.17
C ALA A 197 -14.28 -2.32 19.44
N ASP A 198 -14.99 -1.27 19.04
CA ASP A 198 -16.22 -1.41 18.22
C ASP A 198 -15.93 -1.98 16.82
N LEU A 199 -14.68 -1.96 16.37
CA LEU A 199 -14.26 -2.56 15.11
C LEU A 199 -14.04 -4.08 15.21
N ALA A 200 -14.00 -4.65 16.43
CA ALA A 200 -13.85 -6.08 16.64
C ALA A 200 -15.02 -6.88 16.05
N ASP A 201 -16.22 -6.33 16.10
CA ASP A 201 -17.45 -6.99 15.68
C ASP A 201 -17.76 -6.83 14.17
N VAL A 202 -16.97 -6.04 13.45
CA VAL A 202 -17.22 -5.73 12.02
C VAL A 202 -16.91 -6.90 11.07
N GLY A 203 -16.39 -8.03 11.58
CA GLY A 203 -16.09 -9.20 10.76
C GLY A 203 -14.79 -9.07 9.95
N GLU A 204 -14.71 -9.76 8.79
CA GLU A 204 -13.45 -9.85 8.04
C GLU A 204 -13.11 -8.61 7.21
N ASN A 205 -14.07 -7.76 6.88
CA ASN A 205 -13.90 -6.64 5.97
C ASN A 205 -14.06 -5.31 6.71
N ILE A 206 -13.03 -4.88 7.43
CA ILE A 206 -12.96 -3.49 7.92
C ILE A 206 -12.52 -2.62 6.74
N GLY A 207 -13.44 -1.77 6.25
CA GLY A 207 -13.18 -0.84 5.18
C GLY A 207 -12.98 0.61 5.65
N GLN A 208 -12.87 1.51 4.69
CA GLN A 208 -12.72 2.95 4.95
C GLN A 208 -13.88 3.49 5.80
N ARG A 209 -15.10 3.09 5.47
CA ARG A 209 -16.31 3.58 6.16
C ARG A 209 -16.30 3.26 7.65
N GLU A 210 -15.94 2.03 8.01
CA GLU A 210 -15.92 1.57 9.39
C GLU A 210 -14.85 2.31 10.21
N ILE A 211 -13.68 2.56 9.59
CA ILE A 211 -12.61 3.37 10.20
C ILE A 211 -13.08 4.82 10.38
N ASP A 212 -13.71 5.44 9.37
CA ASP A 212 -14.21 6.82 9.43
C ASP A 212 -15.29 6.96 10.52
N GLU A 213 -16.18 5.97 10.66
CA GLU A 213 -17.24 5.96 11.68
C GLU A 213 -16.70 5.78 13.12
N ALA A 214 -15.57 5.10 13.29
CA ALA A 214 -14.93 4.88 14.58
C ALA A 214 -13.91 5.98 14.94
N SER A 215 -13.41 6.70 13.95
CA SER A 215 -12.42 7.78 14.13
C SER A 215 -13.07 9.07 14.63
N PHE A 216 -12.33 9.81 15.46
CA PHE A 216 -12.73 11.10 15.99
C PHE A 216 -11.67 12.16 15.67
N PRO A 217 -12.02 13.29 15.02
CA PRO A 217 -11.07 14.34 14.74
C PRO A 217 -10.69 15.08 16.02
N VAL A 218 -9.40 15.25 16.27
CA VAL A 218 -8.87 16.04 17.38
C VAL A 218 -8.01 17.19 16.89
N SER A 219 -7.67 18.12 17.78
CA SER A 219 -6.81 19.25 17.46
C SER A 219 -5.48 18.82 16.81
N GLY A 220 -4.93 19.66 15.93
CA GLY A 220 -3.68 19.37 15.24
C GLY A 220 -3.81 18.49 13.99
N GLY A 221 -5.03 18.22 13.51
CA GLY A 221 -5.25 17.47 12.26
C GLY A 221 -5.10 15.95 12.40
N ILE A 222 -5.22 15.43 13.61
CA ILE A 222 -5.10 14.00 13.92
C ILE A 222 -6.49 13.35 13.92
N MET A 223 -6.62 12.17 13.33
CA MET A 223 -7.77 11.29 13.52
C MET A 223 -7.45 10.28 14.61
N LEU A 224 -8.28 10.27 15.68
CA LEU A 224 -8.10 9.40 16.85
C LEU A 224 -9.05 8.21 16.79
N LEU A 225 -8.51 6.99 16.80
CA LEU A 225 -9.22 5.77 17.18
C LEU A 225 -8.97 5.53 18.68
N ALA A 226 -9.93 5.93 19.50
CA ALA A 226 -9.77 5.91 20.95
C ALA A 226 -9.93 4.51 21.55
N ALA A 227 -9.29 4.26 22.68
CA ALA A 227 -9.59 3.10 23.52
C ALA A 227 -11.05 3.14 24.04
N PRO A 228 -11.65 1.98 24.37
CA PRO A 228 -12.98 1.94 24.96
C PRO A 228 -13.00 2.57 26.36
N LYS A 229 -14.13 3.18 26.73
CA LYS A 229 -14.31 3.81 28.06
C LYS A 229 -14.21 2.83 29.22
N HIS A 230 -14.52 1.58 28.95
CA HIS A 230 -14.55 0.49 29.94
C HIS A 230 -13.61 -0.60 29.42
N GLY A 231 -12.56 -0.91 30.18
CA GLY A 231 -11.51 -1.83 29.79
C GLY A 231 -11.97 -3.23 29.43
N GLU A 232 -13.09 -3.69 30.04
CA GLU A 232 -13.70 -4.98 29.71
C GLU A 232 -14.21 -5.08 28.26
N VAL A 233 -14.60 -3.95 27.65
CA VAL A 233 -15.00 -3.91 26.24
C VAL A 233 -13.79 -4.18 25.33
N GLY A 234 -12.61 -3.79 25.78
CA GLY A 234 -11.35 -4.05 25.07
C GLY A 234 -10.98 -5.53 24.95
N GLU A 235 -11.56 -6.40 25.80
CA GLU A 235 -11.29 -7.85 25.75
C GLU A 235 -11.81 -8.54 24.47
N ALA A 236 -12.70 -7.89 23.73
CA ALA A 236 -13.15 -8.33 22.41
C ALA A 236 -12.06 -8.21 21.32
N MET A 237 -11.04 -7.36 21.55
CA MET A 237 -9.92 -7.15 20.63
C MET A 237 -8.82 -8.18 20.89
N GLY A 238 -8.54 -9.00 19.91
CA GLY A 238 -7.38 -9.88 19.89
C GLY A 238 -6.44 -9.55 18.73
N GLU A 239 -5.40 -10.39 18.56
CA GLU A 239 -4.43 -10.25 17.47
C GLU A 239 -5.09 -10.09 16.08
N PRO A 240 -6.06 -10.93 15.66
CA PRO A 240 -6.65 -10.83 14.33
C PRO A 240 -7.38 -9.50 14.08
N GLN A 241 -8.03 -8.96 15.12
CA GLN A 241 -8.75 -7.70 15.04
C GLN A 241 -7.78 -6.53 14.89
N VAL A 242 -6.74 -6.50 15.72
CA VAL A 242 -5.69 -5.45 15.66
C VAL A 242 -5.02 -5.44 14.30
N ARG A 243 -4.67 -6.60 13.75
CA ARG A 243 -4.09 -6.72 12.40
C ARG A 243 -4.99 -6.08 11.35
N ARG A 244 -6.29 -6.39 11.36
CA ARG A 244 -7.25 -5.84 10.39
C ARG A 244 -7.40 -4.32 10.52
N VAL A 245 -7.48 -3.80 11.75
CA VAL A 245 -7.56 -2.36 11.99
C VAL A 245 -6.31 -1.65 11.44
N ILE A 246 -5.12 -2.14 11.76
CA ILE A 246 -3.86 -1.54 11.27
C ILE A 246 -3.80 -1.61 9.74
N GLN A 247 -4.15 -2.74 9.13
CA GLN A 247 -4.17 -2.86 7.68
C GLN A 247 -5.16 -1.88 7.03
N ALA A 248 -6.38 -1.79 7.54
CA ALA A 248 -7.38 -0.86 7.01
C ALA A 248 -6.94 0.60 7.12
N THR A 249 -6.34 1.00 8.26
CA THR A 249 -5.83 2.36 8.45
C THR A 249 -4.62 2.68 7.57
N ARG A 250 -3.77 1.71 7.24
CA ARG A 250 -2.62 1.91 6.34
C ARG A 250 -3.00 2.36 4.94
N TYR A 251 -4.19 2.02 4.48
CA TYR A 251 -4.68 2.45 3.15
C TYR A 251 -5.30 3.85 3.16
N GLN A 252 -5.58 4.42 4.33
CA GLN A 252 -6.26 5.72 4.45
C GLN A 252 -5.34 6.85 4.91
N TYR A 253 -4.34 6.52 5.73
CA TYR A 253 -3.46 7.49 6.37
C TYR A 253 -2.02 7.27 5.94
N ALA A 254 -1.28 8.36 5.76
CA ALA A 254 0.14 8.31 5.45
C ALA A 254 1.01 7.95 6.66
N ALA A 255 0.53 8.29 7.87
CA ALA A 255 1.17 7.91 9.13
C ALA A 255 0.14 7.36 10.12
N ILE A 256 0.50 6.27 10.77
CA ILE A 256 -0.29 5.63 11.83
C ILE A 256 0.59 5.51 13.06
N ILE A 257 0.18 6.12 14.16
CA ILE A 257 0.88 6.05 15.42
C ILE A 257 0.06 5.15 16.35
N LEU A 258 0.69 4.11 16.89
CA LEU A 258 0.08 3.18 17.82
C LEU A 258 0.56 3.49 19.25
N ASP A 259 -0.36 3.85 20.14
CA ASP A 259 -0.08 3.88 21.59
C ASP A 259 -0.31 2.48 22.16
N CYS A 260 0.77 1.76 22.40
CA CYS A 260 0.73 0.40 22.94
C CYS A 260 0.72 0.34 24.47
N GLY A 261 0.59 1.48 25.15
CA GLY A 261 0.65 1.52 26.62
C GLY A 261 1.96 0.96 27.17
N SER A 262 1.92 0.19 28.25
CA SER A 262 3.12 -0.36 28.91
C SER A 262 3.03 -1.85 29.25
N ARG A 263 2.10 -2.56 28.63
CA ARG A 263 1.92 -4.01 28.77
C ARG A 263 2.35 -4.68 27.47
N LEU A 264 2.61 -5.96 27.54
CA LEU A 264 2.87 -6.80 26.37
C LEU A 264 1.92 -7.98 26.46
N ASP A 265 0.75 -7.86 25.85
CA ASP A 265 -0.21 -8.93 25.65
C ASP A 265 -0.40 -9.18 24.14
N ASP A 266 -1.35 -10.00 23.73
CA ASP A 266 -1.54 -10.38 22.31
C ASP A 266 -1.85 -9.18 21.40
N VAL A 267 -2.55 -8.16 21.93
CA VAL A 267 -2.87 -6.92 21.20
C VAL A 267 -1.60 -6.12 20.91
N GLN A 268 -0.77 -5.91 21.93
CA GLN A 268 0.48 -5.16 21.78
C GLN A 268 1.49 -5.94 20.97
N ALA A 269 1.58 -7.26 21.15
CA ALA A 269 2.46 -8.10 20.35
C ALA A 269 2.12 -7.97 18.86
N ALA A 270 0.83 -8.07 18.50
CA ALA A 270 0.37 -7.88 17.12
C ALA A 270 0.67 -6.46 16.60
N ALA A 271 0.46 -5.43 17.43
CA ALA A 271 0.74 -4.04 17.04
C ALA A 271 2.24 -3.82 16.76
N LEU A 272 3.12 -4.37 17.59
CA LEU A 272 4.57 -4.27 17.44
C LEU A 272 5.07 -5.02 16.20
N ASP A 273 4.50 -6.19 15.89
CA ASP A 273 4.83 -6.99 14.70
C ASP A 273 4.44 -6.28 13.39
N PHE A 274 3.34 -5.51 13.42
CA PHE A 274 2.86 -4.77 12.24
C PHE A 274 3.48 -3.39 12.07
N ALA A 275 4.26 -2.94 13.04
CA ALA A 275 4.93 -1.65 12.99
C ALA A 275 6.13 -1.68 12.01
N ASP A 276 6.34 -0.55 11.33
CA ASP A 276 7.54 -0.31 10.53
C ASP A 276 8.69 0.20 11.41
N GLU A 277 8.37 0.70 12.60
CA GLU A 277 9.33 1.10 13.64
C GLU A 277 8.71 1.02 15.03
N VAL A 278 9.50 0.59 16.00
CA VAL A 278 9.11 0.49 17.40
C VAL A 278 9.93 1.45 18.26
N LEU A 279 9.24 2.31 19.01
CA LEU A 279 9.82 3.28 19.94
C LEU A 279 9.52 2.83 21.38
N VAL A 280 10.54 2.38 22.09
CA VAL A 280 10.44 2.02 23.51
C VAL A 280 10.67 3.24 24.36
N VAL A 281 9.71 3.62 25.20
CA VAL A 281 9.82 4.78 26.09
C VAL A 281 10.28 4.35 27.47
N ALA A 282 11.36 4.95 27.97
CA ALA A 282 11.86 4.76 29.34
C ALA A 282 12.32 6.08 29.95
N THR A 283 12.45 6.10 31.29
CA THR A 283 13.04 7.21 32.04
C THR A 283 14.43 6.83 32.57
N PRO A 284 15.35 7.79 32.82
CA PRO A 284 16.72 7.52 33.26
C PRO A 284 16.79 7.11 34.75
N ASP A 285 16.04 6.07 35.10
CA ASP A 285 16.03 5.45 36.43
C ASP A 285 16.15 3.91 36.30
N ILE A 286 16.78 3.28 37.28
CA ILE A 286 17.06 1.84 37.25
C ILE A 286 15.79 0.98 37.10
N PRO A 287 14.68 1.23 37.81
CA PRO A 287 13.43 0.48 37.62
C PRO A 287 12.91 0.55 36.20
N SER A 288 12.93 1.73 35.55
CA SER A 288 12.47 1.93 34.18
C SER A 288 13.38 1.24 33.17
N LEU A 289 14.69 1.40 33.30
CA LEU A 289 15.65 0.77 32.37
C LEU A 289 15.68 -0.76 32.50
N ARG A 290 15.50 -1.31 33.72
CA ARG A 290 15.31 -2.75 33.91
C ARG A 290 14.00 -3.25 33.26
N ALA A 291 12.94 -2.45 33.32
CA ALA A 291 11.68 -2.79 32.67
C ALA A 291 11.82 -2.76 31.13
N ALA A 292 12.51 -1.73 30.58
CA ALA A 292 12.80 -1.67 29.14
C ALA A 292 13.63 -2.88 28.68
N ARG A 293 14.64 -3.27 29.43
CA ARG A 293 15.43 -4.47 29.17
C ARG A 293 14.58 -5.73 29.15
N ARG A 294 13.72 -5.93 30.17
CA ARG A 294 12.83 -7.10 30.21
C ARG A 294 11.84 -7.12 29.05
N LEU A 295 11.32 -5.95 28.65
CA LEU A 295 10.47 -5.83 27.46
C LEU A 295 11.22 -6.30 26.22
N HIS A 296 12.43 -5.78 25.99
CA HIS A 296 13.28 -6.15 24.86
C HIS A 296 13.60 -7.66 24.85
N GLU A 297 14.06 -8.22 25.98
CA GLU A 297 14.33 -9.65 26.13
C GLU A 297 13.07 -10.52 25.90
N SER A 298 11.88 -9.98 26.24
CA SER A 298 10.61 -10.67 25.98
C SER A 298 10.23 -10.63 24.51
N MET A 299 10.43 -9.50 23.83
CA MET A 299 10.21 -9.38 22.38
C MET A 299 11.14 -10.34 21.62
N GLU A 300 12.44 -10.40 21.96
CA GLU A 300 13.39 -11.34 21.37
C GLU A 300 12.97 -12.80 21.58
N ARG A 301 12.58 -13.17 22.82
CA ARG A 301 12.19 -14.55 23.15
C ARG A 301 10.90 -15.00 22.45
N LEU A 302 9.97 -14.08 22.26
CA LEU A 302 8.66 -14.34 21.63
C LEU A 302 8.67 -14.08 20.13
N ASP A 303 9.82 -13.72 19.57
CA ASP A 303 10.02 -13.40 18.14
C ASP A 303 9.15 -12.24 17.64
N ILE A 304 8.83 -11.28 18.51
CA ILE A 304 8.01 -10.10 18.23
C ILE A 304 8.90 -8.99 17.62
N ALA A 305 8.45 -8.39 16.53
CA ALA A 305 9.13 -7.28 15.84
C ALA A 305 10.60 -7.57 15.48
N ARG A 306 10.93 -8.81 15.15
CA ARG A 306 12.31 -9.31 14.94
C ARG A 306 13.11 -8.51 13.91
N SER A 307 12.45 -8.11 12.83
CA SER A 307 13.08 -7.37 11.72
C SER A 307 12.76 -5.88 11.74
N THR A 308 12.02 -5.43 12.75
CA THR A 308 11.57 -4.04 12.87
C THR A 308 12.62 -3.21 13.59
N PRO A 309 13.00 -2.03 13.06
CA PRO A 309 13.87 -1.10 13.77
C PRO A 309 13.31 -0.78 15.15
N LEU A 310 14.17 -0.91 16.17
CA LEU A 310 13.83 -0.68 17.57
C LEU A 310 14.71 0.44 18.12
N SER A 311 14.09 1.49 18.67
CA SER A 311 14.79 2.64 19.25
C SER A 311 14.29 2.96 20.66
N LEU A 312 15.17 3.42 21.53
CA LEU A 312 14.83 3.89 22.87
C LEU A 312 14.58 5.39 22.86
N ILE A 313 13.38 5.82 23.27
CA ILE A 313 13.13 7.20 23.69
C ILE A 313 13.44 7.31 25.18
N LEU A 314 14.50 8.02 25.50
CA LEU A 314 14.82 8.33 26.89
C LEU A 314 14.09 9.62 27.29
N ASN A 315 12.97 9.48 27.99
CA ASN A 315 12.13 10.60 28.40
C ASN A 315 12.53 11.10 29.80
N LYS A 316 12.20 12.36 30.10
CA LYS A 316 12.50 13.03 31.39
C LYS A 316 14.00 13.10 31.67
N VAL A 317 14.81 13.28 30.62
CA VAL A 317 16.26 13.41 30.76
C VAL A 317 16.59 14.68 31.53
N ASN A 318 17.46 14.53 32.51
CA ASN A 318 18.01 15.66 33.28
C ASN A 318 19.54 15.61 33.20
N ARG A 319 20.16 16.72 32.84
CA ARG A 319 21.66 16.83 32.77
C ARG A 319 22.36 16.49 34.10
N LYS A 320 21.65 16.60 35.24
CA LYS A 320 22.13 16.24 36.56
C LYS A 320 21.77 14.82 36.99
N ALA A 321 21.12 14.01 36.14
CA ALA A 321 20.79 12.64 36.47
C ALA A 321 22.03 11.77 36.57
N GLU A 322 22.04 10.84 37.52
CA GLU A 322 23.17 9.89 37.71
C GLU A 322 23.34 8.97 36.48
N ILE A 323 22.23 8.62 35.84
CA ILE A 323 22.23 7.76 34.66
C ILE A 323 22.19 8.63 33.40
N GLN A 324 23.33 8.65 32.73
CA GLN A 324 23.45 9.35 31.45
C GLN A 324 22.92 8.49 30.28
N PRO A 325 22.52 9.09 29.14
CA PRO A 325 21.95 8.39 28.00
C PRO A 325 22.78 7.19 27.52
N SER A 326 24.09 7.35 27.40
CA SER A 326 24.97 6.26 26.98
C SER A 326 24.95 5.04 27.92
N ALA A 327 24.75 5.26 29.24
CA ALA A 327 24.58 4.19 30.19
C ALA A 327 23.19 3.53 30.05
N ALA A 328 22.16 4.30 29.79
CA ALA A 328 20.81 3.79 29.56
C ALA A 328 20.75 2.84 28.35
N GLY A 329 21.35 3.20 27.22
CA GLY A 329 21.46 2.32 26.05
C GLY A 329 22.17 0.99 26.34
N ARG A 330 23.29 1.03 27.08
CA ARG A 330 23.99 -0.21 27.48
C ARG A 330 23.19 -1.08 28.45
N LEU A 331 22.42 -0.47 29.37
CA LEU A 331 21.62 -1.20 30.33
C LEU A 331 20.41 -1.89 29.71
N THR A 332 19.82 -1.27 28.68
CA THR A 332 18.60 -1.79 28.01
C THR A 332 18.92 -2.72 26.85
N GLY A 333 20.11 -2.60 26.24
CA GLY A 333 20.45 -3.26 25.00
C GLY A 333 19.79 -2.61 23.77
N ILE A 334 19.10 -1.47 23.92
CA ILE A 334 18.39 -0.75 22.86
C ILE A 334 19.14 0.53 22.54
N ALA A 335 19.36 0.80 21.24
CA ALA A 335 19.99 2.05 20.79
C ALA A 335 19.10 3.25 21.13
N ILE A 336 19.71 4.36 21.59
CA ILE A 336 18.98 5.59 21.86
C ILE A 336 18.67 6.27 20.54
N GLY A 337 17.38 6.37 20.22
CA GLY A 337 16.89 7.11 19.06
C GLY A 337 16.57 8.58 19.40
N MET A 338 16.19 8.86 20.66
CA MET A 338 15.75 10.19 21.04
C MET A 338 15.90 10.45 22.54
N GLU A 339 16.25 11.69 22.89
CA GLU A 339 16.33 12.18 24.26
C GLU A 339 15.32 13.32 24.45
N ILE A 340 14.39 13.15 25.40
CA ILE A 340 13.38 14.15 25.72
C ILE A 340 13.64 14.69 27.13
N PRO A 341 13.85 16.00 27.31
CA PRO A 341 14.06 16.58 28.62
C PRO A 341 12.81 16.52 29.51
N GLY A 342 13.00 16.51 30.80
CA GLY A 342 11.90 16.58 31.76
C GLY A 342 11.23 17.96 31.73
N VAL A 343 9.96 17.98 31.39
CA VAL A 343 9.13 19.19 31.26
C VAL A 343 7.78 19.06 32.02
N GLU A 344 7.74 18.23 33.04
CA GLU A 344 6.52 17.89 33.78
C GLU A 344 5.78 19.14 34.27
N LYS A 345 6.50 20.10 34.84
CA LYS A 345 5.92 21.36 35.34
C LYS A 345 5.28 22.21 34.24
N LEU A 346 5.78 22.07 33.01
CA LEU A 346 5.25 22.79 31.85
C LEU A 346 4.01 22.07 31.28
N LEU A 347 3.99 20.75 31.35
CA LEU A 347 2.92 19.91 30.82
C LEU A 347 1.71 19.76 31.74
N GLU A 348 1.94 19.75 33.06
CA GLU A 348 0.90 19.48 34.05
C GLU A 348 -0.37 20.37 33.87
N PRO A 349 -0.27 21.69 33.67
CA PRO A 349 -1.45 22.53 33.48
C PRO A 349 -2.23 22.17 32.21
N SER A 350 -1.53 21.87 31.09
CA SER A 350 -2.16 21.54 29.83
C SER A 350 -2.74 20.13 29.80
N MET A 351 -2.15 19.18 30.51
CA MET A 351 -2.73 17.85 30.71
C MET A 351 -4.03 17.94 31.50
N ASN A 352 -4.07 18.74 32.57
CA ASN A 352 -5.25 18.92 33.41
C ASN A 352 -6.41 19.66 32.68
N THR A 353 -6.09 20.45 31.65
CA THR A 353 -7.08 21.18 30.82
C THR A 353 -7.32 20.56 29.46
N ALA A 354 -6.67 19.42 29.15
CA ALA A 354 -6.71 18.74 27.85
C ALA A 354 -6.31 19.65 26.65
N THR A 355 -5.39 20.58 26.89
CA THR A 355 -4.89 21.56 25.89
C THR A 355 -3.44 21.26 25.45
N VAL A 356 -2.98 20.02 25.61
CA VAL A 356 -1.60 19.61 25.29
C VAL A 356 -1.24 19.85 23.83
N LEU A 357 -2.17 19.64 22.92
CA LEU A 357 -1.95 19.84 21.48
C LEU A 357 -1.85 21.32 21.09
N GLU A 358 -2.35 22.24 21.91
CA GLU A 358 -2.38 23.67 21.64
C GLU A 358 -1.11 24.39 22.13
N GLN A 359 -0.31 23.72 22.96
CA GLN A 359 0.87 24.35 23.56
C GLN A 359 2.13 24.23 22.69
N SER A 360 2.94 25.27 22.77
CA SER A 360 4.29 25.27 22.21
C SER A 360 5.26 24.61 23.21
N LEU A 361 5.53 23.32 23.00
CA LEU A 361 6.40 22.50 23.84
C LEU A 361 7.75 22.27 23.13
N ALA A 362 8.41 23.35 22.68
CA ALA A 362 9.65 23.25 21.89
C ALA A 362 10.68 22.23 22.44
N PRO A 363 11.00 22.16 23.75
CA PRO A 363 11.97 21.19 24.24
C PRO A 363 11.61 19.72 24.00
N VAL A 364 10.31 19.42 23.85
CA VAL A 364 9.79 18.07 23.53
C VAL A 364 9.57 17.91 22.06
N ILE A 365 9.10 18.93 21.41
CA ILE A 365 8.72 18.93 20.00
C ILE A 365 9.94 18.91 19.08
N ASP A 366 10.99 19.67 19.40
CA ASP A 366 12.17 19.75 18.54
C ASP A 366 12.83 18.37 18.30
N PRO A 367 13.08 17.51 19.32
CA PRO A 367 13.55 16.16 19.10
C PRO A 367 12.59 15.29 18.27
N LEU A 368 11.27 15.42 18.49
CA LEU A 368 10.26 14.69 17.73
C LEU A 368 10.25 15.12 16.27
N THR A 369 10.29 16.44 16.03
CA THR A 369 10.36 17.03 14.69
C THR A 369 11.58 16.54 13.91
N GLN A 370 12.77 16.59 14.53
CA GLN A 370 14.01 16.11 13.92
C GLN A 370 13.93 14.62 13.58
N TRP A 371 13.37 13.82 14.46
CA TRP A 371 13.20 12.39 14.23
C TRP A 371 12.22 12.13 13.07
N VAL A 372 11.08 12.84 13.02
CA VAL A 372 10.10 12.73 11.93
C VAL A 372 10.72 13.14 10.59
N GLU A 373 11.52 14.22 10.56
CA GLU A 373 12.22 14.68 9.35
C GLU A 373 13.25 13.66 8.85
N GLY A 374 14.05 13.11 9.74
CA GLY A 374 15.00 12.04 9.41
C GLY A 374 14.33 10.78 8.89
N SER A 375 13.19 10.45 9.46
CA SER A 375 12.36 9.31 9.09
C SER A 375 11.64 9.49 7.76
N THR A 376 11.25 10.71 7.40
CA THR A 376 10.50 11.01 6.18
C THR A 376 11.41 11.06 4.95
N GLN A 377 12.71 11.32 5.10
CA GLN A 377 13.67 11.27 4.00
C GLN A 377 13.87 9.86 3.40
N GLN A 378 13.44 8.82 4.08
CA GLN A 378 13.43 7.45 3.57
C GLN A 378 12.17 7.12 2.72
N VAL A 379 11.19 8.03 2.68
CA VAL A 379 9.99 7.91 1.87
C VAL A 379 10.12 8.89 0.69
N ALA A 380 10.24 8.36 -0.54
CA ALA A 380 10.34 9.18 -1.74
C ALA A 380 9.13 10.13 -1.87
N PRO A 381 9.32 11.41 -2.25
CA PRO A 381 8.22 12.36 -2.37
C PRO A 381 7.26 11.95 -3.50
N ILE A 382 5.96 12.08 -3.25
CA ILE A 382 4.90 11.92 -4.26
C ILE A 382 5.12 13.00 -5.32
N PRO A 383 5.26 12.70 -6.63
CA PRO A 383 5.29 13.72 -7.66
C PRO A 383 3.93 14.42 -7.69
N SER A 384 3.95 15.74 -7.48
CA SER A 384 2.78 16.60 -7.60
C SER A 384 2.22 16.53 -9.02
N GLN A 385 0.91 16.40 -9.18
CA GLN A 385 0.22 16.32 -10.47
C GLN A 385 0.37 17.56 -11.37
N ASP A 386 1.06 18.61 -10.92
CA ASP A 386 1.24 19.86 -11.67
C ASP A 386 2.45 19.89 -12.64
N SER A 387 3.22 18.80 -12.78
CA SER A 387 4.40 18.77 -13.65
C SER A 387 4.22 18.06 -15.00
N MET A 388 3.01 17.73 -15.41
CA MET A 388 2.71 17.19 -16.75
C MET A 388 2.07 18.24 -17.67
N VAL A 389 2.79 19.34 -17.92
CA VAL A 389 2.55 20.16 -19.11
C VAL A 389 3.67 19.82 -20.10
N PRO A 390 3.40 19.25 -21.28
CA PRO A 390 4.45 19.00 -22.25
C PRO A 390 4.91 20.33 -22.83
N GLU A 391 6.18 20.67 -22.60
CA GLU A 391 6.85 21.75 -23.32
C GLU A 391 6.82 21.46 -24.83
N ARG A 392 6.11 22.30 -25.55
CA ARG A 392 6.16 22.32 -27.02
C ARG A 392 7.58 22.72 -27.44
N SER A 393 8.29 21.78 -28.02
CA SER A 393 9.53 22.03 -28.73
C SER A 393 9.27 22.92 -29.94
N THR A 394 9.67 24.18 -29.88
CA THR A 394 9.88 25.02 -31.06
C THR A 394 11.29 24.78 -31.55
N SER A 395 11.39 23.96 -32.58
CA SER A 395 12.59 23.87 -33.42
C SER A 395 12.66 25.11 -34.27
N ASN A 396 13.80 25.79 -34.23
CA ASN A 396 14.20 26.69 -35.29
C ASN A 396 15.64 26.39 -35.70
N PRO A 397 15.92 26.11 -36.97
CA PRO A 397 17.25 25.85 -37.46
C PRO A 397 17.89 27.16 -37.96
N ASP A 398 19.18 27.23 -37.90
CA ASP A 398 20.16 27.97 -38.68
C ASP A 398 21.17 28.76 -37.85
N ARG A 399 22.39 28.32 -37.92
CA ARG A 399 23.58 29.00 -38.53
C ARG A 399 24.90 28.44 -38.02
N GLU A 400 25.52 27.88 -38.95
CA GLU A 400 26.93 27.77 -39.33
C GLU A 400 28.03 28.50 -38.55
N SER A 401 29.13 27.78 -38.51
CA SER A 401 30.52 28.18 -38.77
C SER A 401 31.42 28.55 -37.57
N GLY A 402 32.55 27.86 -37.55
CA GLY A 402 33.85 28.47 -37.33
C GLY A 402 34.80 27.78 -36.36
N GLN A 403 35.59 26.85 -36.84
CA GLN A 403 37.07 26.77 -36.70
C GLN A 403 37.65 27.24 -35.33
N SER A 404 38.53 26.62 -34.67
CA SER A 404 39.73 25.87 -35.01
C SER A 404 40.60 25.63 -33.78
N ASN A 405 41.24 24.51 -33.79
CA ASN A 405 42.66 24.28 -33.53
C ASN A 405 43.32 24.35 -32.15
N GLN A 406 44.04 23.27 -31.94
CA GLN A 406 45.38 23.14 -31.33
C GLN A 406 45.45 23.20 -29.79
N SER A 407 46.14 22.38 -29.17
CA SER A 407 47.17 21.37 -29.32
C SER A 407 47.90 21.26 -27.97
N VAL A 408 48.32 20.04 -27.65
CA VAL A 408 49.68 19.64 -27.32
C VAL A 408 50.11 19.54 -25.85
N LYS A 409 50.49 18.30 -25.57
CA LYS A 409 51.63 17.83 -24.71
C LYS A 409 51.47 17.95 -23.20
N GLY A 410 51.71 16.93 -22.50
CA GLY A 410 52.81 15.97 -22.30
C GLY A 410 53.13 16.06 -20.80
N ASP A 411 53.47 15.16 -20.07
CA ASP A 411 54.55 14.24 -19.99
C ASP A 411 54.50 13.47 -18.65
N GLU A 412 54.68 12.23 -18.71
CA GLU A 412 55.56 11.31 -18.03
C GLU A 412 56.05 11.56 -16.59
N ARG A 413 56.00 10.49 -15.85
CA ARG A 413 57.06 9.73 -15.10
C ARG A 413 56.63 9.43 -13.68
N ASN A 414 56.54 8.22 -13.37
CA ASN A 414 57.45 7.10 -13.16
C ASN A 414 57.82 6.83 -11.66
N LYS A 415 57.76 5.58 -11.35
CA LYS A 415 58.59 4.72 -10.49
C LYS A 415 57.91 4.16 -9.21
N ARG A 416 57.74 2.85 -9.27
CA ARG A 416 58.50 1.78 -8.55
C ARG A 416 58.33 1.81 -7.04
N GLY A 417 58.04 0.74 -6.40
CA GLY A 417 58.41 -0.62 -6.49
C GLY A 417 58.06 -1.43 -5.26
N LYS A 418 57.97 -2.70 -5.49
CA LYS A 418 58.45 -3.87 -4.71
C LYS A 418 57.69 -4.41 -3.52
N ARG A 419 57.09 -5.57 -3.75
CA ARG A 419 57.49 -6.92 -3.26
C ARG A 419 57.14 -7.26 -1.80
N GLY A 420 56.40 -8.35 -1.66
CA GLY A 420 56.43 -9.20 -0.47
C GLY A 420 55.40 -10.32 -0.51
N LYS A 421 55.83 -11.49 -0.93
CA LYS A 421 55.18 -12.81 -0.98
C LYS A 421 54.91 -13.39 0.41
N ARG A 422 53.84 -14.22 0.52
CA ARG A 422 53.74 -15.64 0.88
C ARG A 422 52.29 -15.91 1.30
N GLN A 423 51.58 -16.79 0.63
CA GLN A 423 51.46 -18.27 0.68
C GLN A 423 50.95 -18.76 2.04
N ASP A 424 49.81 -19.31 2.08
CA ASP A 424 49.27 -20.66 2.04
C ASP A 424 47.89 -20.64 2.70
N GLY A 425 46.79 -21.25 2.36
CA GLY A 425 46.50 -22.42 1.64
C GLY A 425 45.20 -23.01 2.20
N TRP A 426 44.49 -23.78 1.40
CA TRP A 426 43.31 -24.59 1.73
C TRP A 426 41.95 -23.86 1.79
N GLY A 427 40.91 -24.19 1.08
CA GLY A 427 40.56 -25.29 0.17
C GLY A 427 39.04 -25.44 0.13
N ARG A 428 38.49 -25.33 -1.07
CA ARG A 428 37.20 -25.90 -1.56
C ARG A 428 35.94 -25.80 -0.68
N HIS A 429 34.82 -25.17 -1.15
CA HIS A 429 33.87 -25.79 -2.06
C HIS A 429 33.04 -24.73 -2.80
N ARG A 430 32.97 -24.91 -4.11
CA ARG A 430 32.02 -24.24 -5.00
C ARG A 430 30.65 -24.90 -4.82
N GLU A 431 29.61 -24.09 -4.67
CA GLU A 431 28.34 -24.39 -5.34
C GLU A 431 27.77 -23.11 -5.91
N ARG A 432 27.60 -23.15 -7.22
CA ARG A 432 26.90 -22.14 -8.01
C ARG A 432 25.40 -22.36 -7.81
N GLY A 433 24.70 -21.43 -7.19
CA GLY A 433 23.25 -21.32 -7.29
C GLY A 433 22.91 -20.30 -8.39
N GLN A 434 22.43 -20.81 -9.49
CA GLN A 434 21.80 -20.01 -10.57
C GLN A 434 20.54 -19.37 -10.00
N ILE A 435 20.47 -18.05 -10.07
CA ILE A 435 19.22 -17.30 -9.90
C ILE A 435 18.46 -17.46 -11.21
N LEU A 436 17.48 -18.37 -11.21
CA LEU A 436 16.47 -18.48 -12.25
C LEU A 436 15.43 -17.36 -12.02
N ALA A 437 15.25 -16.54 -13.04
CA ALA A 437 14.16 -15.60 -13.17
C ALA A 437 12.82 -16.37 -13.29
N GLU A 438 12.06 -16.46 -12.20
CA GLU A 438 10.70 -17.00 -12.18
C GLU A 438 9.70 -15.90 -11.83
N THR A 439 9.43 -15.01 -12.76
CA THR A 439 8.43 -13.96 -12.56
C THR A 439 7.16 -14.03 -13.41
N PRO A 440 7.02 -14.85 -14.45
CA PRO A 440 5.74 -14.93 -15.18
C PRO A 440 4.73 -15.93 -14.60
N VAL A 441 5.17 -16.99 -13.92
CA VAL A 441 4.26 -18.08 -13.50
C VAL A 441 3.48 -17.74 -12.24
N ALA A 442 4.07 -17.01 -11.32
CA ALA A 442 3.39 -16.57 -10.09
C ALA A 442 2.24 -15.58 -10.38
N PHE A 443 2.42 -14.72 -11.39
CA PHE A 443 1.40 -13.76 -11.79
C PHE A 443 0.19 -14.46 -12.46
N ALA A 444 0.43 -15.49 -13.26
CA ALA A 444 -0.63 -16.29 -13.90
C ALA A 444 -1.46 -17.09 -12.88
N LEU A 445 -0.83 -17.61 -11.83
CA LEU A 445 -1.53 -18.38 -10.77
C LEU A 445 -2.41 -17.50 -9.88
N VAL A 446 -1.99 -16.29 -9.57
CA VAL A 446 -2.81 -15.33 -8.80
C VAL A 446 -3.99 -14.85 -9.62
N THR A 447 -3.80 -14.58 -10.92
CA THR A 447 -4.90 -14.19 -11.82
C THR A 447 -5.91 -15.33 -12.02
N LEU A 448 -5.43 -16.59 -12.09
CA LEU A 448 -6.30 -17.78 -12.20
C LEU A 448 -7.11 -18.00 -10.91
N ALA A 449 -6.53 -17.78 -9.74
CA ALA A 449 -7.23 -17.90 -8.45
C ALA A 449 -8.34 -16.83 -8.31
N ILE A 450 -8.08 -15.60 -8.75
CA ILE A 450 -9.06 -14.52 -8.79
C ILE A 450 -10.20 -14.83 -9.78
N LEU A 451 -9.89 -15.41 -10.94
CA LEU A 451 -10.89 -15.82 -11.93
C LEU A 451 -11.80 -16.96 -11.42
N VAL A 452 -11.23 -17.92 -10.72
CA VAL A 452 -11.99 -19.04 -10.12
C VAL A 452 -12.91 -18.56 -8.99
N CYS A 453 -12.46 -17.63 -8.16
CA CYS A 453 -13.32 -17.04 -7.13
C CYS A 453 -14.46 -16.18 -7.68
N ILE A 454 -14.31 -15.57 -8.86
CA ILE A 454 -15.37 -14.77 -9.52
C ILE A 454 -16.41 -15.66 -10.22
N GLN A 455 -16.08 -16.90 -10.55
CA GLN A 455 -17.02 -17.87 -11.13
C GLN A 455 -17.89 -18.62 -10.12
N LEU A 456 -17.54 -18.56 -8.83
CA LEU A 456 -18.25 -19.26 -7.74
C LEU A 456 -19.19 -18.35 -6.93
N VAL A 457 -19.34 -17.12 -7.33
CA VAL A 457 -20.33 -16.13 -6.84
C VAL A 457 -21.20 -15.69 -8.01
#